data_fb27a71361b74974a47e9f06e2c65cca
#
_entry.id   fb27a71361b74974a47e9f06e2c65cca
#
_cell.length_a   1.000
_cell.length_b   1.000
_cell.length_c   1.000
_cell.angle_alpha   90.00
_cell.angle_beta   90.00
_cell.angle_gamma   90.00
#
_symmetry.space_group_name_H-M   'P 1'
#
loop_
_entity.id
_entity.type
_entity.pdbx_description
1 polymer ?
#
loop_
_entity_poly.entity_id
_entity_poly.type
_entity_poly.pdbx_seq_one_letter_code
_entity_poly.pdbx_strand_id
1 'polypeptide(L)'
;MKRILSMIAVLFSTIIFAQTTVTGSVSDENNNPIPGANVVASATTGTVADFDGNFSLSVDQMPPFSITVSSVGFDSVTVNVTASNLNFNVQLTESQNLLDEIVVSASRIAERLFESPVTIEKFDYKDIAQSTGADFYSSLEGLKGVQINSGGLFLQQVNTRGFSTVYNNGFVQLVDGMNNEAPGLGFSAGNLLGIHELDIQSVELMPGAASALYGANATKGILFMNSKNPFDFQGVSATYKHGLTSQKAAGENAYYDFAFRAANKFSDKFAAKITVSYQEGEDWHAVDYRDINHLEGRYIDGTVEAQNPRDFPDYDGVNVYGDIGQRFDMTAAFRGAVIPQLVGAGLLSPAAAAQVNYIFANLSPNFFGNYQINASGYNEVDLIDNKASSFKTDIAFHYKPTEDSEIILNSKMGTGNTMLHASNR
;
A
#
# COMPACT_ATOMS: atom_id res chain seq x y z
N MET A 1 -9.87 65.61 30.67
CA MET A 1 -10.23 64.21 30.83
C MET A 1 -11.62 63.85 30.26
N LYS A 2 -12.71 64.50 30.65
CA LYS A 2 -14.08 64.19 30.15
C LYS A 2 -14.23 64.28 28.59
N ARG A 3 -13.60 65.28 27.96
CA ARG A 3 -13.64 65.51 26.52
C ARG A 3 -12.85 64.40 25.71
N ILE A 4 -11.75 63.89 26.29
CA ILE A 4 -10.96 62.80 25.69
C ILE A 4 -11.73 61.51 25.84
N LEU A 5 -12.41 61.24 26.95
CA LEU A 5 -13.24 60.08 27.16
C LEU A 5 -14.45 60.03 26.19
N SER A 6 -15.08 61.20 25.93
CA SER A 6 -16.14 61.32 24.92
C SER A 6 -15.64 61.06 23.50
N MET A 7 -14.43 61.52 23.19
CA MET A 7 -13.84 61.23 21.85
C MET A 7 -13.49 59.78 21.66
N ILE A 8 -13.01 59.08 22.67
CA ILE A 8 -12.75 57.63 22.66
C ILE A 8 -14.06 56.86 22.57
N ALA A 9 -15.11 57.28 23.29
CA ALA A 9 -16.43 56.63 23.19
C ALA A 9 -17.08 56.75 21.81
N VAL A 10 -16.87 57.90 21.13
CA VAL A 10 -17.34 58.09 19.74
C VAL A 10 -16.50 57.28 18.74
N LEU A 11 -15.20 57.08 18.96
CA LEU A 11 -14.38 56.20 18.13
C LEU A 11 -14.73 54.71 18.29
N PHE A 12 -15.18 54.29 19.48
CA PHE A 12 -15.61 52.90 19.70
C PHE A 12 -17.01 52.60 19.17
N SER A 13 -17.85 53.60 18.90
CA SER A 13 -19.20 53.40 18.38
C SER A 13 -19.26 53.14 16.85
N THR A 14 -18.13 53.19 16.15
CA THR A 14 -18.11 53.00 14.67
C THR A 14 -17.68 51.59 14.22
N ILE A 15 -17.51 50.64 15.13
CA ILE A 15 -17.32 49.23 14.72
C ILE A 15 -18.72 48.61 14.52
N ILE A 16 -19.40 49.05 13.48
CA ILE A 16 -20.58 48.35 12.96
C ILE A 16 -20.03 47.24 12.08
N PHE A 17 -20.08 45.99 12.55
CA PHE A 17 -19.92 44.83 11.67
C PHE A 17 -21.10 44.85 10.70
N ALA A 18 -20.82 45.20 9.46
CA ALA A 18 -21.83 45.12 8.40
C ALA A 18 -21.99 43.63 8.03
N GLN A 19 -22.99 43.00 8.63
CA GLN A 19 -23.40 41.66 8.30
C GLN A 19 -24.17 41.71 6.99
N THR A 20 -23.75 40.93 6.01
CA THR A 20 -24.45 40.77 4.73
C THR A 20 -25.26 39.50 4.76
N THR A 21 -26.55 39.58 4.54
CA THR A 21 -27.41 38.41 4.40
C THR A 21 -27.66 38.13 2.93
N VAL A 22 -27.28 36.94 2.48
CA VAL A 22 -27.51 36.43 1.13
C VAL A 22 -28.63 35.40 1.19
N THR A 23 -29.63 35.54 0.35
CA THR A 23 -30.78 34.62 0.27
C THR A 23 -30.89 34.04 -1.12
N GLY A 24 -31.59 32.95 -1.26
CA GLY A 24 -31.85 32.36 -2.56
C GLY A 24 -32.49 31.00 -2.52
N SER A 25 -32.57 30.35 -3.67
CA SER A 25 -33.04 28.99 -3.81
C SER A 25 -32.07 28.15 -4.64
N VAL A 26 -32.03 26.86 -4.34
CA VAL A 26 -31.24 25.85 -5.08
C VAL A 26 -32.20 24.84 -5.71
N SER A 27 -32.06 24.65 -7.02
CA SER A 27 -32.89 23.70 -7.80
C SER A 27 -32.03 22.89 -8.76
N ASP A 28 -32.62 21.79 -9.28
CA ASP A 28 -32.05 21.02 -10.39
C ASP A 28 -32.40 21.68 -11.77
N GLU A 29 -31.97 21.05 -12.87
CA GLU A 29 -32.26 21.48 -14.23
C GLU A 29 -33.77 21.45 -14.57
N ASN A 30 -34.54 20.67 -13.86
CA ASN A 30 -36.01 20.55 -14.02
C ASN A 30 -36.77 21.50 -13.09
N ASN A 31 -36.07 22.42 -12.40
CA ASN A 31 -36.57 23.33 -11.37
C ASN A 31 -37.19 22.62 -10.14
N ASN A 32 -36.79 21.36 -9.86
CA ASN A 32 -37.13 20.75 -8.57
C ASN A 32 -36.21 21.27 -7.48
N PRO A 33 -36.70 21.59 -6.30
CA PRO A 33 -35.85 22.04 -5.20
C PRO A 33 -34.87 20.95 -4.77
N ILE A 34 -33.66 21.36 -4.37
CA ILE A 34 -32.65 20.46 -3.83
C ILE A 34 -32.51 20.69 -2.33
N PRO A 35 -33.21 19.92 -1.49
CA PRO A 35 -33.12 20.01 -0.03
C PRO A 35 -31.71 19.61 0.43
N GLY A 36 -31.22 20.29 1.46
CA GLY A 36 -29.93 19.94 2.05
C GLY A 36 -28.70 20.37 1.24
N ALA A 37 -28.87 21.17 0.19
CA ALA A 37 -27.74 21.74 -0.54
C ALA A 37 -26.91 22.64 0.38
N ASN A 38 -25.58 22.47 0.38
CA ASN A 38 -24.66 23.30 1.15
C ASN A 38 -24.37 24.61 0.42
N VAL A 39 -24.46 25.71 1.14
CA VAL A 39 -24.11 27.07 0.66
C VAL A 39 -23.00 27.61 1.55
N VAL A 40 -21.80 27.74 1.03
CA VAL A 40 -20.59 28.08 1.81
C VAL A 40 -19.92 29.32 1.26
N ALA A 41 -19.65 30.29 2.13
CA ALA A 41 -18.87 31.49 1.80
C ALA A 41 -17.39 31.37 2.23
N SER A 42 -17.11 30.60 3.29
CA SER A 42 -15.74 30.31 3.75
C SER A 42 -15.71 29.00 4.52
N ALA A 43 -14.53 28.53 4.93
CA ALA A 43 -14.38 27.29 5.70
C ALA A 43 -15.19 27.25 7.01
N THR A 44 -15.59 28.43 7.54
CA THR A 44 -16.31 28.56 8.82
C THR A 44 -17.71 29.17 8.68
N THR A 45 -18.08 29.62 7.48
CA THR A 45 -19.35 30.33 7.24
C THR A 45 -20.14 29.69 6.13
N GLY A 46 -21.22 29.02 6.47
CA GLY A 46 -22.12 28.32 5.54
C GLY A 46 -23.50 28.10 6.13
N THR A 47 -24.43 27.71 5.27
CA THR A 47 -25.81 27.31 5.60
C THR A 47 -26.23 26.15 4.72
N VAL A 48 -27.41 25.58 5.00
CA VAL A 48 -28.00 24.46 4.25
C VAL A 48 -29.37 24.90 3.75
N ALA A 49 -29.71 24.50 2.53
CA ALA A 49 -31.03 24.76 1.95
C ALA A 49 -32.12 23.93 2.68
N ASP A 50 -33.30 24.53 2.86
CA ASP A 50 -34.49 23.90 3.45
C ASP A 50 -35.17 22.90 2.50
N PHE A 51 -36.30 22.35 2.91
CA PHE A 51 -37.05 21.35 2.10
C PHE A 51 -37.58 21.90 0.77
N ASP A 52 -37.77 23.21 0.67
CA ASP A 52 -38.18 23.90 -0.55
C ASP A 52 -36.98 24.45 -1.35
N GLY A 53 -35.77 24.06 -0.95
CA GLY A 53 -34.52 24.50 -1.59
C GLY A 53 -34.09 25.91 -1.24
N ASN A 54 -34.77 26.63 -0.33
CA ASN A 54 -34.44 28.00 0.00
C ASN A 54 -33.29 28.05 1.04
N PHE A 55 -32.45 29.06 0.91
CA PHE A 55 -31.37 29.29 1.88
C PHE A 55 -31.28 30.75 2.31
N SER A 56 -30.75 30.95 3.51
CA SER A 56 -30.36 32.27 4.03
C SER A 56 -29.01 32.15 4.72
N LEU A 57 -28.03 32.86 4.22
CA LEU A 57 -26.63 32.87 4.70
C LEU A 57 -26.26 34.25 5.17
N SER A 58 -25.87 34.38 6.45
CA SER A 58 -25.33 35.59 7.03
C SER A 58 -23.80 35.53 7.06
N VAL A 59 -23.15 36.51 6.43
CA VAL A 59 -21.69 36.59 6.27
C VAL A 59 -21.21 37.90 6.90
N ASP A 60 -20.20 37.85 7.75
CA ASP A 60 -19.57 38.99 8.39
C ASP A 60 -18.56 39.67 7.46
N GLN A 61 -18.92 39.82 6.18
CA GLN A 61 -18.10 40.41 5.13
C GLN A 61 -18.95 41.27 4.20
N MET A 62 -18.43 42.42 3.76
CA MET A 62 -19.07 43.20 2.71
C MET A 62 -18.79 42.64 1.31
N PRO A 63 -19.75 42.69 0.40
CA PRO A 63 -19.50 42.36 -1.01
C PRO A 63 -18.41 43.28 -1.62
N PRO A 64 -17.62 42.72 -2.61
CA PRO A 64 -17.81 41.46 -3.29
C PRO A 64 -17.17 40.28 -2.58
N PHE A 65 -17.85 39.13 -2.59
CA PHE A 65 -17.32 37.82 -2.19
C PHE A 65 -18.02 36.71 -2.98
N SER A 66 -17.52 35.49 -2.90
CA SER A 66 -18.11 34.35 -3.58
C SER A 66 -18.77 33.38 -2.60
N ILE A 67 -19.87 32.78 -2.99
CA ILE A 67 -20.47 31.63 -2.31
C ILE A 67 -20.40 30.42 -3.23
N THR A 68 -20.11 29.25 -2.68
CA THR A 68 -20.14 27.97 -3.38
C THR A 68 -21.35 27.17 -2.93
N VAL A 69 -22.18 26.77 -3.87
CA VAL A 69 -23.35 25.93 -3.66
C VAL A 69 -23.05 24.53 -4.16
N SER A 70 -23.27 23.51 -3.33
CA SER A 70 -22.99 22.12 -3.65
C SER A 70 -24.01 21.17 -3.03
N SER A 71 -24.29 20.06 -3.71
CA SER A 71 -25.13 18.97 -3.19
C SER A 71 -24.58 17.63 -3.67
N VAL A 72 -24.87 16.55 -2.94
CA VAL A 72 -24.47 15.21 -3.32
C VAL A 72 -25.18 14.83 -4.62
N GLY A 73 -24.41 14.41 -5.62
CA GLY A 73 -24.94 14.07 -6.96
C GLY A 73 -25.06 15.24 -7.94
N PHE A 74 -24.58 16.43 -7.56
CA PHE A 74 -24.63 17.63 -8.40
C PHE A 74 -23.25 18.29 -8.50
N ASP A 75 -22.98 18.94 -9.63
CA ASP A 75 -21.78 19.76 -9.79
C ASP A 75 -21.90 21.06 -8.97
N SER A 76 -20.82 21.44 -8.31
CA SER A 76 -20.79 22.64 -7.50
C SER A 76 -20.76 23.91 -8.36
N VAL A 77 -21.55 24.93 -7.98
CA VAL A 77 -21.62 26.22 -8.66
C VAL A 77 -21.11 27.31 -7.73
N THR A 78 -20.18 28.14 -8.21
CA THR A 78 -19.70 29.31 -7.49
C THR A 78 -20.34 30.58 -8.03
N VAL A 79 -20.94 31.36 -7.15
CA VAL A 79 -21.66 32.60 -7.46
C VAL A 79 -20.97 33.78 -6.80
N ASN A 80 -20.79 34.86 -7.55
CA ASN A 80 -20.22 36.10 -7.03
C ASN A 80 -21.32 36.99 -6.45
N VAL A 81 -21.22 37.27 -5.16
CA VAL A 81 -22.12 38.17 -4.42
C VAL A 81 -21.63 39.60 -4.60
N THR A 82 -22.53 40.49 -5.02
CA THR A 82 -22.26 41.91 -5.19
C THR A 82 -23.25 42.75 -4.35
N ALA A 83 -22.91 43.99 -4.07
CA ALA A 83 -23.79 44.86 -3.28
C ALA A 83 -25.17 45.11 -3.92
N SER A 84 -25.29 44.90 -5.24
CA SER A 84 -26.53 45.09 -5.99
C SER A 84 -27.34 43.77 -6.14
N ASN A 85 -26.74 42.61 -5.81
CA ASN A 85 -27.41 41.31 -5.94
C ASN A 85 -27.08 40.43 -4.73
N LEU A 86 -28.06 40.24 -3.87
CA LEU A 86 -28.01 39.45 -2.65
C LEU A 86 -29.02 38.31 -2.65
N ASN A 87 -29.75 38.10 -3.76
CA ASN A 87 -30.70 37.01 -3.92
C ASN A 87 -30.36 36.22 -5.20
N PHE A 88 -30.21 34.92 -5.05
CA PHE A 88 -29.74 34.03 -6.11
C PHE A 88 -30.65 32.82 -6.27
N ASN A 89 -31.04 32.55 -7.52
CA ASN A 89 -31.58 31.27 -7.90
C ASN A 89 -30.43 30.45 -8.50
N VAL A 90 -29.93 29.47 -7.78
CA VAL A 90 -28.81 28.64 -8.21
C VAL A 90 -29.36 27.31 -8.74
N GLN A 91 -29.09 27.05 -9.99
CA GLN A 91 -29.42 25.78 -10.62
C GLN A 91 -28.17 24.91 -10.62
N LEU A 92 -28.27 23.71 -10.03
CA LEU A 92 -27.22 22.71 -10.05
C LEU A 92 -27.52 21.69 -11.15
N THR A 93 -26.51 21.36 -11.92
CA THR A 93 -26.55 20.28 -12.90
C THR A 93 -26.20 18.96 -12.21
N GLU A 94 -26.94 17.90 -12.50
CA GLU A 94 -26.58 16.57 -12.00
C GLU A 94 -25.13 16.25 -12.40
N SER A 95 -24.34 15.85 -11.40
CA SER A 95 -22.95 15.48 -11.62
C SER A 95 -22.91 14.19 -12.42
N GLN A 96 -22.55 14.28 -13.69
CA GLN A 96 -22.36 13.11 -14.54
C GLN A 96 -21.11 12.32 -14.18
N ASN A 97 -20.29 12.84 -13.26
CA ASN A 97 -18.98 12.24 -12.89
C ASN A 97 -19.09 10.82 -12.31
N LEU A 98 -20.23 10.40 -11.77
CA LEU A 98 -20.44 9.03 -11.32
C LEU A 98 -20.88 8.08 -12.45
N LEU A 99 -21.45 8.61 -13.54
CA LEU A 99 -21.99 7.83 -14.66
C LEU A 99 -21.02 7.77 -15.85
N ASP A 100 -20.07 8.74 -15.94
CA ASP A 100 -19.12 8.86 -17.02
C ASP A 100 -17.69 8.46 -16.63
N GLU A 101 -17.52 7.73 -15.53
CA GLU A 101 -16.21 7.22 -15.15
C GLU A 101 -15.68 6.26 -16.22
N ILE A 102 -14.59 6.67 -16.88
CA ILE A 102 -13.97 5.93 -17.97
C ILE A 102 -12.94 4.97 -17.40
N VAL A 103 -12.98 3.73 -17.87
CA VAL A 103 -12.01 2.67 -17.59
C VAL A 103 -11.43 2.12 -18.89
N VAL A 104 -10.24 1.57 -18.84
CA VAL A 104 -9.52 1.03 -20.00
C VAL A 104 -9.22 -0.46 -19.84
N SER A 105 -9.27 -0.95 -18.60
CA SER A 105 -8.82 -2.30 -18.25
C SER A 105 -9.70 -3.43 -18.81
N ALA A 106 -10.99 -3.18 -19.05
CA ALA A 106 -11.91 -4.24 -19.47
C ALA A 106 -11.77 -4.65 -20.94
N SER A 107 -11.56 -3.68 -21.84
CA SER A 107 -11.60 -3.92 -23.28
C SER A 107 -10.36 -3.43 -24.02
N ARG A 108 -9.40 -2.80 -23.33
CA ARG A 108 -8.26 -2.02 -23.88
C ARG A 108 -8.69 -0.77 -24.67
N ILE A 109 -9.95 -0.40 -24.58
CA ILE A 109 -10.52 0.80 -25.18
C ILE A 109 -11.19 1.56 -24.04
N ALA A 110 -11.15 2.89 -24.10
CA ALA A 110 -11.86 3.71 -23.14
C ALA A 110 -13.37 3.46 -23.23
N GLU A 111 -13.96 2.96 -22.14
CA GLU A 111 -15.40 2.68 -22.02
C GLU A 111 -15.91 3.16 -20.67
N ARG A 112 -17.22 3.35 -20.55
CA ARG A 112 -17.81 3.73 -19.26
C ARG A 112 -17.77 2.55 -18.29
N LEU A 113 -17.46 2.83 -17.03
CA LEU A 113 -17.36 1.81 -15.97
C LEU A 113 -18.60 0.91 -15.91
N PHE A 114 -19.81 1.50 -16.02
CA PHE A 114 -21.07 0.76 -15.98
C PHE A 114 -21.42 -0.01 -17.25
N GLU A 115 -20.77 0.28 -18.36
CA GLU A 115 -20.91 -0.45 -19.63
C GLU A 115 -19.97 -1.65 -19.70
N SER A 116 -19.00 -1.71 -18.79
CA SER A 116 -18.02 -2.79 -18.73
C SER A 116 -18.67 -4.13 -18.38
N PRO A 117 -18.42 -5.21 -19.15
CA PRO A 117 -18.96 -6.54 -18.89
C PRO A 117 -18.31 -7.23 -17.68
N VAL A 118 -17.29 -6.63 -17.08
CA VAL A 118 -16.53 -7.14 -15.94
C VAL A 118 -16.53 -6.16 -14.78
N THR A 119 -16.43 -6.68 -13.57
CA THR A 119 -16.29 -5.83 -12.38
C THR A 119 -14.92 -5.17 -12.38
N ILE A 120 -14.89 -3.85 -12.30
CA ILE A 120 -13.67 -3.04 -12.17
C ILE A 120 -13.84 -2.17 -10.93
N GLU A 121 -12.82 -2.13 -10.10
CA GLU A 121 -12.69 -1.18 -9.00
C GLU A 121 -11.67 -0.13 -9.43
N LYS A 122 -11.98 1.14 -9.29
CA LYS A 122 -11.11 2.24 -9.71
C LYS A 122 -10.81 3.17 -8.55
N PHE A 123 -9.57 3.59 -8.50
CA PHE A 123 -9.06 4.67 -7.65
C PHE A 123 -8.50 5.76 -8.52
N ASP A 124 -8.90 6.99 -8.30
CA ASP A 124 -8.29 8.13 -8.94
C ASP A 124 -7.16 8.74 -8.07
N TYR A 125 -6.48 9.75 -8.63
CA TYR A 125 -5.37 10.42 -7.94
C TYR A 125 -5.81 11.12 -6.64
N LYS A 126 -7.08 11.47 -6.47
CA LYS A 126 -7.60 12.10 -5.25
C LYS A 126 -7.74 11.06 -4.13
N ASP A 127 -8.25 9.88 -4.46
CA ASP A 127 -8.36 8.77 -3.51
C ASP A 127 -6.98 8.32 -3.03
N ILE A 128 -6.02 8.24 -3.97
CA ILE A 128 -4.62 7.90 -3.67
C ILE A 128 -3.99 8.95 -2.75
N ALA A 129 -4.21 10.23 -3.03
CA ALA A 129 -3.68 11.33 -2.21
C ALA A 129 -4.26 11.39 -0.80
N GLN A 130 -5.45 10.81 -0.57
CA GLN A 130 -6.09 10.69 0.74
C GLN A 130 -5.69 9.41 1.49
N SER A 131 -4.88 8.55 0.87
CA SER A 131 -4.38 7.33 1.50
C SER A 131 -3.59 7.66 2.76
N THR A 132 -3.89 6.95 3.84
CA THR A 132 -3.19 7.08 5.13
C THR A 132 -2.03 6.10 5.27
N GLY A 133 -1.85 5.19 4.32
CA GLY A 133 -0.77 4.21 4.31
C GLY A 133 0.59 4.79 3.92
N ALA A 134 1.64 3.99 4.08
CA ALA A 134 2.98 4.35 3.61
C ALA A 134 3.00 4.55 2.09
N ASP A 135 2.21 3.77 1.36
CA ASP A 135 2.02 3.85 -0.08
C ASP A 135 0.55 3.51 -0.48
N PHE A 136 0.24 3.64 -1.76
CA PHE A 136 -1.12 3.39 -2.25
C PHE A 136 -1.52 1.90 -2.25
N TYR A 137 -0.58 0.96 -2.21
CA TYR A 137 -0.90 -0.47 -2.16
C TYR A 137 -1.69 -0.84 -0.91
N SER A 138 -1.37 -0.21 0.23
CA SER A 138 -2.11 -0.41 1.48
C SER A 138 -3.58 0.02 1.38
N SER A 139 -3.89 1.00 0.52
CA SER A 139 -5.28 1.42 0.27
C SER A 139 -6.06 0.41 -0.57
N LEU A 140 -5.38 -0.37 -1.41
CA LEU A 140 -6.03 -1.42 -2.21
C LEU A 140 -6.62 -2.54 -1.34
N GLU A 141 -6.11 -2.75 -0.12
CA GLU A 141 -6.66 -3.74 0.81
C GLU A 141 -8.10 -3.42 1.24
N GLY A 142 -8.48 -2.15 1.18
CA GLY A 142 -9.87 -1.71 1.40
C GLY A 142 -10.85 -2.14 0.31
N LEU A 143 -10.37 -2.62 -0.84
CA LEU A 143 -11.21 -3.08 -1.93
C LEU A 143 -11.80 -4.46 -1.67
N LYS A 144 -12.99 -4.68 -2.23
CA LYS A 144 -13.72 -5.92 -2.04
C LYS A 144 -12.96 -7.13 -2.61
N GLY A 145 -12.62 -8.07 -1.71
CA GLY A 145 -11.96 -9.31 -2.09
C GLY A 145 -10.49 -9.17 -2.48
N VAL A 146 -9.84 -8.08 -2.08
CA VAL A 146 -8.41 -7.85 -2.21
C VAL A 146 -7.71 -8.20 -0.90
N GLN A 147 -6.53 -8.77 -1.02
CA GLN A 147 -5.58 -9.04 0.07
C GLN A 147 -4.19 -8.60 -0.38
N ILE A 148 -3.47 -7.93 0.49
CA ILE A 148 -2.09 -7.55 0.25
C ILE A 148 -1.19 -8.46 1.07
N ASN A 149 -0.30 -9.19 0.39
CA ASN A 149 0.75 -9.95 1.05
C ASN A 149 2.05 -9.14 0.97
N SER A 150 2.63 -8.84 2.11
CA SER A 150 3.90 -8.14 2.19
C SER A 150 5.03 -9.16 2.36
N GLY A 151 5.95 -9.19 1.42
CA GLY A 151 7.19 -9.96 1.51
C GLY A 151 8.39 -9.13 1.96
N GLY A 152 8.15 -7.86 2.27
CA GLY A 152 9.11 -6.86 2.70
C GLY A 152 8.49 -5.47 2.63
N LEU A 153 9.19 -4.45 3.13
CA LEU A 153 8.68 -3.08 3.28
C LEU A 153 8.10 -2.50 1.97
N PHE A 154 8.75 -2.75 0.83
CA PHE A 154 8.33 -2.27 -0.48
C PHE A 154 7.83 -3.39 -1.42
N LEU A 155 7.93 -4.65 -0.98
CA LEU A 155 7.52 -5.81 -1.76
C LEU A 155 6.11 -6.24 -1.38
N GLN A 156 5.13 -5.65 -2.02
CA GLN A 156 3.72 -5.92 -1.79
C GLN A 156 3.11 -6.66 -2.97
N GLN A 157 2.38 -7.74 -2.67
CA GLN A 157 1.71 -8.58 -3.64
C GLN A 157 0.20 -8.43 -3.51
N VAL A 158 -0.42 -7.97 -4.59
CA VAL A 158 -1.88 -7.89 -4.68
C VAL A 158 -2.45 -9.27 -4.99
N ASN A 159 -3.39 -9.73 -4.19
CA ASN A 159 -4.11 -10.97 -4.36
C ASN A 159 -5.61 -10.70 -4.38
N THR A 160 -6.36 -11.44 -5.19
CA THR A 160 -7.79 -11.24 -5.33
C THR A 160 -8.57 -12.54 -5.12
N ARG A 161 -9.81 -12.41 -4.62
CA ARG A 161 -10.76 -13.53 -4.49
C ARG A 161 -10.25 -14.72 -3.67
N GLY A 162 -9.39 -14.48 -2.69
CA GLY A 162 -8.84 -15.53 -1.81
C GLY A 162 -7.74 -16.39 -2.42
N PHE A 163 -7.31 -16.12 -3.65
CA PHE A 163 -6.14 -16.80 -4.26
C PHE A 163 -4.84 -16.16 -3.79
N SER A 164 -4.62 -16.20 -2.48
CA SER A 164 -3.45 -15.59 -1.86
C SER A 164 -2.22 -16.49 -1.98
N THR A 165 -1.13 -15.93 -2.51
CA THR A 165 0.19 -16.57 -2.58
C THR A 165 1.25 -15.52 -2.31
N VAL A 166 2.38 -15.91 -1.69
CA VAL A 166 3.52 -15.02 -1.43
C VAL A 166 4.13 -14.50 -2.74
N TYR A 167 4.15 -15.35 -3.77
CA TYR A 167 4.61 -15.00 -5.11
C TYR A 167 3.45 -15.16 -6.09
N ASN A 168 2.77 -14.04 -6.41
CA ASN A 168 1.56 -14.11 -7.23
C ASN A 168 1.86 -13.96 -8.73
N ASN A 169 2.31 -15.02 -9.37
CA ASN A 169 2.55 -15.06 -10.82
C ASN A 169 1.29 -15.22 -11.68
N GLY A 170 0.12 -15.31 -11.07
CA GLY A 170 -1.17 -15.28 -11.79
C GLY A 170 -1.87 -13.93 -11.79
N PHE A 171 -1.23 -12.89 -11.23
CA PHE A 171 -1.76 -11.54 -11.14
C PHE A 171 -0.83 -10.57 -11.86
N VAL A 172 -1.33 -9.88 -12.87
CA VAL A 172 -0.54 -8.98 -13.71
C VAL A 172 -0.68 -7.54 -13.22
N GLN A 173 0.42 -6.82 -13.14
CA GLN A 173 0.43 -5.38 -12.88
C GLN A 173 1.01 -4.66 -14.08
N LEU A 174 0.25 -3.71 -14.62
CA LEU A 174 0.62 -2.93 -15.79
C LEU A 174 0.76 -1.45 -15.40
N VAL A 175 1.83 -0.82 -15.86
CA VAL A 175 2.03 0.63 -15.76
C VAL A 175 2.04 1.20 -17.18
N ASP A 176 1.06 2.02 -17.51
CA ASP A 176 0.85 2.56 -18.86
C ASP A 176 0.86 1.46 -19.94
N GLY A 177 0.28 0.30 -19.64
CA GLY A 177 0.25 -0.87 -20.51
C GLY A 177 1.52 -1.73 -20.53
N MET A 178 2.60 -1.32 -19.88
CA MET A 178 3.83 -2.10 -19.73
C MET A 178 3.77 -3.01 -18.52
N ASN A 179 4.21 -4.27 -18.68
CA ASN A 179 4.25 -5.22 -17.58
C ASN A 179 5.28 -4.78 -16.52
N ASN A 180 4.81 -4.65 -15.26
CA ASN A 180 5.62 -4.28 -14.10
C ASN A 180 6.20 -5.50 -13.38
N GLU A 181 6.36 -6.61 -14.07
CA GLU A 181 6.97 -7.82 -13.54
C GLU A 181 8.48 -7.63 -13.38
N ALA A 182 9.00 -8.05 -12.24
CA ALA A 182 10.43 -7.98 -11.98
C ALA A 182 11.17 -9.00 -12.84
N PRO A 183 12.16 -8.59 -13.66
CA PRO A 183 12.91 -9.49 -14.51
C PRO A 183 13.52 -10.66 -13.72
N GLY A 184 13.24 -11.89 -14.15
CA GLY A 184 13.75 -13.10 -13.52
C GLY A 184 13.00 -13.61 -12.29
N LEU A 185 12.07 -12.84 -11.72
CA LEU A 185 11.25 -13.27 -10.57
C LEU A 185 9.91 -13.87 -10.98
N GLY A 186 9.37 -13.48 -12.12
CA GLY A 186 8.09 -13.97 -12.64
C GLY A 186 6.86 -13.45 -11.89
N PHE A 187 7.01 -12.37 -11.13
CA PHE A 187 5.93 -11.67 -10.44
C PHE A 187 6.25 -10.17 -10.28
N SER A 188 5.25 -9.37 -10.01
CA SER A 188 5.41 -7.93 -9.80
C SER A 188 6.04 -7.64 -8.44
N ALA A 189 6.99 -6.72 -8.41
CA ALA A 189 7.71 -6.34 -7.19
C ALA A 189 6.98 -5.24 -6.37
N GLY A 190 5.70 -5.01 -6.62
CA GLY A 190 4.90 -4.03 -5.87
C GLY A 190 5.50 -2.63 -5.95
N ASN A 191 5.60 -1.96 -4.81
CA ASN A 191 6.14 -0.60 -4.76
C ASN A 191 7.67 -0.52 -4.92
N LEU A 192 8.38 -1.66 -4.92
CA LEU A 192 9.84 -1.68 -5.09
C LEU A 192 10.27 -1.16 -6.46
N LEU A 193 9.55 -1.52 -7.54
CA LEU A 193 9.89 -1.18 -8.92
C LEU A 193 8.79 -0.44 -9.68
N GLY A 194 7.58 -0.34 -9.13
CA GLY A 194 6.42 0.27 -9.79
C GLY A 194 6.52 1.79 -9.93
N ILE A 195 5.45 2.38 -10.42
CA ILE A 195 5.29 3.83 -10.48
C ILE A 195 5.12 4.41 -9.07
N HIS A 196 5.65 5.61 -8.84
CA HIS A 196 5.40 6.33 -7.59
C HIS A 196 4.02 7.00 -7.60
N GLU A 197 3.33 7.00 -6.47
CA GLU A 197 1.96 7.54 -6.33
C GLU A 197 1.81 8.99 -6.79
N LEU A 198 2.86 9.82 -6.68
CA LEU A 198 2.86 11.22 -7.15
C LEU A 198 2.52 11.35 -8.64
N ASP A 199 2.89 10.36 -9.46
CA ASP A 199 2.61 10.36 -10.90
C ASP A 199 1.44 9.47 -11.31
N ILE A 200 0.74 8.82 -10.37
CA ILE A 200 -0.46 8.02 -10.67
C ILE A 200 -1.64 8.94 -10.91
N GLN A 201 -2.33 8.76 -12.04
CA GLN A 201 -3.61 9.39 -12.36
C GLN A 201 -4.78 8.53 -11.90
N SER A 202 -4.72 7.22 -12.20
CA SER A 202 -5.74 6.25 -11.81
C SER A 202 -5.16 4.86 -11.65
N VAL A 203 -5.79 4.08 -10.80
CA VAL A 203 -5.53 2.65 -10.62
C VAL A 203 -6.83 1.92 -10.87
N GLU A 204 -6.83 0.95 -11.78
CA GLU A 204 -7.97 0.11 -12.11
C GLU A 204 -7.63 -1.33 -11.74
N LEU A 205 -8.46 -1.93 -10.89
CA LEU A 205 -8.34 -3.33 -10.49
C LEU A 205 -9.47 -4.14 -11.13
N MET A 206 -9.09 -5.11 -11.93
CA MET A 206 -10.00 -6.10 -12.49
C MET A 206 -9.73 -7.46 -11.84
N PRO A 207 -10.55 -7.92 -10.90
CA PRO A 207 -10.38 -9.20 -10.24
C PRO A 207 -10.87 -10.35 -11.12
N GLY A 208 -10.07 -11.42 -11.25
CA GLY A 208 -10.42 -12.63 -11.97
C GLY A 208 -9.67 -12.84 -13.27
N ALA A 209 -10.14 -13.78 -14.09
CA ALA A 209 -9.41 -14.19 -15.29
C ALA A 209 -9.57 -13.16 -16.42
N ALA A 210 -8.45 -12.66 -16.93
CA ALA A 210 -8.37 -11.73 -18.05
C ALA A 210 -7.35 -12.17 -19.11
N SER A 211 -6.98 -13.44 -19.11
CA SER A 211 -5.92 -14.00 -19.95
C SER A 211 -6.19 -13.82 -21.46
N ALA A 212 -7.44 -13.76 -21.87
CA ALA A 212 -7.82 -13.55 -23.27
C ALA A 212 -7.32 -12.20 -23.83
N LEU A 213 -7.25 -11.17 -22.97
CA LEU A 213 -6.85 -9.81 -23.34
C LEU A 213 -5.40 -9.49 -22.98
N TYR A 214 -4.91 -10.06 -21.86
CA TYR A 214 -3.67 -9.65 -21.24
C TYR A 214 -2.61 -10.76 -21.11
N GLY A 215 -2.87 -11.92 -21.70
CA GLY A 215 -1.93 -13.03 -21.77
C GLY A 215 -2.03 -14.03 -20.62
N ALA A 216 -1.23 -15.08 -20.71
CA ALA A 216 -1.37 -16.31 -19.91
C ALA A 216 -1.30 -16.08 -18.38
N ASN A 217 -0.54 -15.10 -17.91
CA ASN A 217 -0.36 -14.81 -16.49
C ASN A 217 -1.52 -14.06 -15.85
N ALA A 218 -2.47 -13.51 -16.63
CA ALA A 218 -3.62 -12.78 -16.10
C ALA A 218 -4.77 -13.71 -15.71
N THR A 219 -4.52 -14.67 -14.82
CA THR A 219 -5.50 -15.69 -14.41
C THR A 219 -6.25 -15.33 -13.14
N LYS A 220 -5.66 -14.51 -12.29
CA LYS A 220 -6.23 -14.13 -10.97
C LYS A 220 -6.69 -12.69 -10.91
N GLY A 221 -6.20 -11.83 -11.78
CA GLY A 221 -6.57 -10.43 -11.87
C GLY A 221 -5.50 -9.58 -12.52
N ILE A 222 -5.86 -8.30 -12.73
CA ILE A 222 -4.97 -7.29 -13.27
C ILE A 222 -5.10 -6.01 -12.47
N LEU A 223 -3.98 -5.37 -12.21
CA LEU A 223 -3.89 -4.00 -11.72
C LEU A 223 -3.33 -3.12 -12.84
N PHE A 224 -4.13 -2.19 -13.30
CA PHE A 224 -3.73 -1.14 -14.21
C PHE A 224 -3.38 0.12 -13.46
N MET A 225 -2.21 0.66 -13.68
CA MET A 225 -1.75 1.92 -13.13
C MET A 225 -1.48 2.87 -14.28
N ASN A 226 -2.28 3.91 -14.39
CA ASN A 226 -2.16 4.92 -15.44
C ASN A 226 -1.43 6.14 -14.86
N SER A 227 -0.38 6.57 -15.52
CA SER A 227 0.39 7.74 -15.11
C SER A 227 -0.26 9.03 -15.58
N LYS A 228 -0.01 10.14 -14.87
CA LYS A 228 -0.52 11.48 -15.20
C LYS A 228 -0.03 11.94 -16.57
N ASN A 229 -0.96 12.25 -17.47
CA ASN A 229 -0.64 12.77 -18.79
C ASN A 229 -0.08 14.20 -18.68
N PRO A 230 1.09 14.51 -19.30
CA PRO A 230 1.71 15.84 -19.19
C PRO A 230 0.94 16.95 -19.92
N PHE A 231 0.01 16.64 -20.81
CA PHE A 231 -0.88 17.63 -21.38
C PHE A 231 -1.89 18.17 -20.39
N ASP A 232 -2.37 17.30 -19.48
CA ASP A 232 -3.44 17.62 -18.54
C ASP A 232 -2.89 18.00 -17.15
N PHE A 233 -1.82 17.34 -16.71
CA PHE A 233 -1.20 17.53 -15.41
C PHE A 233 0.17 18.19 -15.55
N GLN A 234 0.18 19.51 -15.74
CA GLN A 234 1.38 20.32 -15.90
C GLN A 234 1.90 20.83 -14.54
N GLY A 235 3.13 21.33 -14.55
CA GLY A 235 3.77 21.97 -13.41
C GLY A 235 4.77 21.08 -12.69
N VAL A 236 5.17 21.53 -11.50
CA VAL A 236 6.13 20.85 -10.62
C VAL A 236 5.41 20.43 -9.36
N SER A 237 5.62 19.19 -8.96
CA SER A 237 5.11 18.64 -7.71
C SER A 237 6.23 17.88 -6.99
N ALA A 238 6.24 17.97 -5.67
CA ALA A 238 7.15 17.19 -4.85
C ALA A 238 6.41 16.68 -3.61
N THR A 239 6.79 15.51 -3.13
CA THR A 239 6.32 14.93 -1.88
C THR A 239 7.49 14.47 -1.05
N TYR A 240 7.37 14.59 0.25
CA TYR A 240 8.31 14.06 1.21
C TYR A 240 7.53 13.46 2.36
N LYS A 241 7.72 12.16 2.60
CA LYS A 241 7.17 11.47 3.75
C LYS A 241 8.31 11.04 4.65
N HIS A 242 8.15 11.22 5.93
CA HIS A 242 9.05 10.73 6.96
C HIS A 242 8.24 9.98 8.00
N GLY A 243 8.72 8.83 8.41
CA GLY A 243 8.09 7.99 9.38
C GLY A 243 9.10 7.14 10.15
N LEU A 244 8.59 6.26 10.96
CA LEU A 244 9.37 5.28 11.71
C LEU A 244 8.79 3.89 11.45
N THR A 245 9.66 2.93 11.16
CA THR A 245 9.33 1.52 11.34
C THR A 245 9.64 1.19 12.80
N SER A 246 8.67 0.63 13.52
CA SER A 246 8.85 0.31 14.95
C SER A 246 8.54 -1.15 15.19
N GLN A 247 9.51 -1.87 15.71
CA GLN A 247 9.38 -3.28 16.02
C GLN A 247 10.25 -3.68 17.22
N LYS A 248 9.75 -4.61 18.05
CA LYS A 248 10.42 -5.03 19.27
C LYS A 248 11.85 -5.56 19.03
N ALA A 249 12.09 -6.30 17.96
CA ALA A 249 13.40 -6.89 17.65
C ALA A 249 14.34 -5.92 16.96
N ALA A 250 13.83 -5.11 16.00
CA ALA A 250 14.62 -4.18 15.20
C ALA A 250 14.73 -2.77 15.81
N GLY A 251 13.91 -2.46 16.83
CA GLY A 251 13.84 -1.12 17.41
C GLY A 251 13.03 -0.15 16.53
N GLU A 252 13.40 1.13 16.58
CA GLU A 252 12.77 2.20 15.81
C GLU A 252 13.74 2.71 14.76
N ASN A 253 13.38 2.53 13.48
CA ASN A 253 14.21 2.91 12.36
C ASN A 253 13.50 3.94 11.48
N ALA A 254 14.27 4.86 10.90
CA ALA A 254 13.73 5.91 10.07
C ALA A 254 13.24 5.35 8.71
N TYR A 255 12.10 5.85 8.27
CA TYR A 255 11.53 5.64 6.95
C TYR A 255 11.50 6.96 6.20
N TYR A 256 11.93 6.95 4.96
CA TYR A 256 11.95 8.11 4.07
C TYR A 256 11.31 7.77 2.73
N ASP A 257 10.50 8.68 2.22
CA ASP A 257 9.96 8.64 0.87
C ASP A 257 10.00 10.04 0.29
N PHE A 258 10.76 10.20 -0.77
CA PHE A 258 10.87 11.44 -1.51
C PHE A 258 10.50 11.21 -2.97
N ALA A 259 9.65 12.07 -3.53
CA ALA A 259 9.41 12.09 -4.95
C ALA A 259 9.30 13.51 -5.51
N PHE A 260 9.73 13.65 -6.75
CA PHE A 260 9.67 14.87 -7.53
C PHE A 260 9.10 14.57 -8.90
N ARG A 261 8.18 15.38 -9.35
CA ARG A 261 7.56 15.32 -10.68
C ARG A 261 7.58 16.69 -11.33
N ALA A 262 8.03 16.76 -12.58
CA ALA A 262 7.91 17.93 -13.42
C ALA A 262 7.29 17.53 -14.76
N ALA A 263 6.31 18.31 -15.21
CA ALA A 263 5.66 18.11 -16.51
C ALA A 263 5.34 19.44 -17.16
N ASN A 264 5.54 19.50 -18.47
CA ASN A 264 5.27 20.71 -19.22
C ASN A 264 4.69 20.39 -20.62
N LYS A 265 3.70 21.18 -21.00
CA LYS A 265 3.19 21.24 -22.36
C LYS A 265 3.96 22.32 -23.11
N PHE A 266 4.82 21.92 -24.02
CA PHE A 266 5.65 22.86 -24.83
C PHE A 266 4.89 23.43 -26.00
N SER A 267 3.91 22.68 -26.54
CA SER A 267 2.99 23.10 -27.59
C SER A 267 1.71 22.27 -27.53
N ASP A 268 0.70 22.58 -28.33
CA ASP A 268 -0.52 21.75 -28.42
C ASP A 268 -0.24 20.33 -28.93
N LYS A 269 0.92 20.11 -29.53
CA LYS A 269 1.33 18.82 -30.08
C LYS A 269 2.41 18.10 -29.28
N PHE A 270 3.09 18.78 -28.34
CA PHE A 270 4.21 18.18 -27.65
C PHE A 270 4.23 18.53 -26.17
N ALA A 271 4.29 17.49 -25.35
CA ALA A 271 4.45 17.59 -23.92
C ALA A 271 5.45 16.55 -23.40
N ALA A 272 6.05 16.81 -22.25
CA ALA A 272 6.95 15.85 -21.62
C ALA A 272 6.81 15.90 -20.09
N LYS A 273 7.18 14.79 -19.45
CA LYS A 273 7.27 14.69 -18.01
C LYS A 273 8.50 13.91 -17.55
N ILE A 274 8.89 14.19 -16.35
CA ILE A 274 9.87 13.40 -15.60
C ILE A 274 9.38 13.23 -14.16
N THR A 275 9.51 12.03 -13.64
CA THR A 275 9.28 11.72 -12.23
C THR A 275 10.49 10.97 -11.68
N VAL A 276 10.96 11.36 -10.51
CA VAL A 276 12.07 10.72 -9.80
C VAL A 276 11.60 10.48 -8.38
N SER A 277 11.85 9.28 -7.85
CA SER A 277 11.55 8.96 -6.45
C SER A 277 12.63 8.13 -5.80
N TYR A 278 12.78 8.31 -4.50
CA TYR A 278 13.66 7.55 -3.64
C TYR A 278 12.94 7.21 -2.33
N GLN A 279 12.98 5.94 -1.97
CA GLN A 279 12.41 5.41 -0.75
C GLN A 279 13.46 4.59 -0.01
N GLU A 280 13.50 4.70 1.31
CA GLU A 280 14.40 3.93 2.16
C GLU A 280 13.74 3.68 3.51
N GLY A 281 13.97 2.50 4.05
CA GLY A 281 13.55 2.13 5.39
C GLY A 281 14.18 0.82 5.82
N GLU A 282 14.03 0.48 7.08
CA GLU A 282 14.43 -0.80 7.62
C GLU A 282 13.19 -1.64 7.90
N ASP A 283 13.21 -2.86 7.38
CA ASP A 283 12.09 -3.79 7.50
C ASP A 283 12.06 -4.46 8.87
N TRP A 284 11.03 -5.24 9.13
CA TRP A 284 10.88 -5.99 10.35
C TRP A 284 11.90 -7.14 10.43
N HIS A 285 12.27 -7.50 11.65
CA HIS A 285 13.00 -8.72 11.96
C HIS A 285 12.05 -9.76 12.56
N ALA A 286 12.29 -11.01 12.22
CA ALA A 286 11.49 -12.09 12.78
C ALA A 286 11.76 -12.25 14.30
N VAL A 287 10.69 -12.46 15.05
CA VAL A 287 10.72 -12.56 16.53
C VAL A 287 10.07 -13.84 17.04
N ASP A 288 9.89 -14.83 16.18
CA ASP A 288 9.33 -16.10 16.56
C ASP A 288 10.45 -17.06 16.98
N TYR A 289 10.59 -17.25 18.27
CA TYR A 289 11.61 -18.12 18.87
C TYR A 289 11.01 -19.43 19.40
N ARG A 290 9.86 -19.84 18.87
CA ARG A 290 9.27 -21.12 19.22
C ARG A 290 10.13 -22.27 18.71
N ASP A 291 10.18 -23.35 19.50
CA ASP A 291 10.82 -24.59 19.09
C ASP A 291 9.89 -25.38 18.16
N ILE A 292 10.33 -25.66 16.92
CA ILE A 292 9.54 -26.36 15.91
C ILE A 292 9.31 -27.83 16.29
N ASN A 293 10.32 -28.47 16.87
CA ASN A 293 10.29 -29.89 17.17
C ASN A 293 9.51 -30.26 18.43
N HIS A 294 9.23 -29.29 19.28
CA HIS A 294 8.54 -29.50 20.56
C HIS A 294 7.22 -28.72 20.60
N LEU A 295 6.27 -29.09 19.73
CA LEU A 295 4.93 -28.49 19.66
C LEU A 295 4.11 -28.63 20.96
N GLU A 296 4.54 -29.42 21.90
CA GLU A 296 3.94 -29.55 23.21
C GLU A 296 4.62 -28.62 24.24
N GLY A 297 4.38 -27.33 24.12
CA GLY A 297 4.35 -26.43 25.27
C GLY A 297 5.68 -26.03 25.92
N ARG A 298 6.83 -26.09 25.26
CA ARG A 298 7.98 -25.28 25.67
C ARG A 298 7.87 -23.87 25.16
N TYR A 299 6.88 -23.15 25.64
CA TYR A 299 6.98 -21.69 25.69
C TYR A 299 8.09 -21.38 26.69
N ILE A 300 9.28 -21.17 26.21
CA ILE A 300 10.27 -20.44 26.97
C ILE A 300 9.69 -19.04 27.02
N ASP A 301 9.29 -18.63 28.21
CA ASP A 301 8.68 -17.35 28.52
C ASP A 301 9.32 -16.24 27.66
N GLY A 302 8.57 -15.55 26.84
CA GLY A 302 8.94 -14.70 25.73
C GLY A 302 9.98 -13.60 25.97
N THR A 303 10.97 -13.86 26.81
CA THR A 303 12.14 -13.01 27.01
C THR A 303 13.34 -13.60 26.29
N VAL A 304 13.92 -12.81 25.39
CA VAL A 304 15.10 -13.14 24.56
C VAL A 304 16.28 -13.65 25.41
N GLU A 305 16.38 -13.28 26.68
CA GLU A 305 17.44 -13.66 27.61
C GLU A 305 17.33 -15.11 28.10
N ALA A 306 16.13 -15.72 28.11
CA ALA A 306 15.95 -17.13 28.50
C ALA A 306 16.25 -18.12 27.36
N GLN A 307 16.65 -17.67 26.20
CA GLN A 307 16.68 -18.42 24.95
C GLN A 307 18.07 -18.46 24.33
N ASN A 308 19.08 -18.75 25.11
CA ASN A 308 20.33 -19.11 24.48
C ASN A 308 20.16 -20.54 23.91
N PRO A 309 20.11 -20.70 22.56
CA PRO A 309 19.97 -22.01 21.94
C PRO A 309 21.04 -23.02 22.38
N ARG A 310 22.14 -22.52 22.90
CA ARG A 310 23.22 -23.33 23.43
C ARG A 310 22.83 -24.10 24.68
N ASP A 311 21.83 -23.63 25.43
CA ASP A 311 21.31 -24.28 26.63
C ASP A 311 20.34 -25.43 26.28
N PHE A 312 19.85 -25.45 25.06
CA PHE A 312 18.89 -26.42 24.51
C PHE A 312 19.38 -27.00 23.21
N PRO A 313 20.21 -28.03 23.22
CA PRO A 313 20.84 -28.56 22.00
C PRO A 313 19.86 -29.14 20.98
N ASP A 314 18.65 -29.46 21.42
CA ASP A 314 17.57 -29.91 20.51
C ASP A 314 16.70 -28.75 20.00
N TYR A 315 17.03 -27.50 20.38
CA TYR A 315 16.24 -26.34 19.97
C TYR A 315 16.38 -26.09 18.47
N ASP A 316 15.25 -26.15 17.76
CA ASP A 316 15.11 -25.79 16.36
C ASP A 316 14.16 -24.60 16.26
N GLY A 317 14.67 -23.43 16.59
CA GLY A 317 13.88 -22.18 16.62
C GLY A 317 13.53 -21.70 15.23
N VAL A 318 12.33 -21.12 15.08
CA VAL A 318 11.81 -20.61 13.81
C VAL A 318 12.71 -19.54 13.20
N ASN A 319 13.30 -18.67 14.02
CA ASN A 319 14.12 -17.55 13.56
C ASN A 319 15.54 -17.57 14.16
N VAL A 320 16.08 -18.75 14.35
CA VAL A 320 17.44 -18.96 14.79
C VAL A 320 18.22 -19.64 13.68
N TYR A 321 19.35 -19.09 13.32
CA TYR A 321 20.18 -19.52 12.20
C TYR A 321 21.51 -20.12 12.72
N GLY A 322 22.19 -20.85 11.87
CA GLY A 322 23.46 -21.49 12.16
C GLY A 322 23.36 -23.01 12.19
N ASP A 323 24.27 -23.66 12.91
CA ASP A 323 24.30 -25.10 13.00
C ASP A 323 23.11 -25.62 13.82
N ILE A 324 22.46 -26.65 13.32
CA ILE A 324 21.36 -27.32 14.00
C ILE A 324 21.95 -28.17 15.13
N GLY A 325 21.36 -28.08 16.31
CA GLY A 325 21.66 -28.96 17.41
C GLY A 325 21.21 -30.38 17.12
N GLN A 326 22.00 -31.33 17.51
CA GLN A 326 21.67 -32.75 17.33
C GLN A 326 22.02 -33.57 18.60
N ARG A 327 21.16 -34.49 18.88
CA ARG A 327 21.39 -35.54 19.87
C ARG A 327 21.59 -36.87 19.19
N PHE A 328 22.70 -37.49 19.47
CA PHE A 328 22.98 -38.82 18.97
C PHE A 328 22.88 -39.81 20.14
N ASP A 329 21.97 -40.75 20.07
CA ASP A 329 21.97 -41.91 20.93
C ASP A 329 23.16 -42.80 20.54
N MET A 330 24.23 -42.71 21.33
CA MET A 330 25.45 -43.45 21.10
C MET A 330 25.24 -44.95 21.26
N THR A 331 24.26 -45.37 22.07
CA THR A 331 23.90 -46.78 22.18
C THR A 331 23.20 -47.31 20.97
N ALA A 332 22.27 -46.54 20.40
CA ALA A 332 21.61 -46.88 19.16
C ALA A 332 22.61 -46.88 17.97
N ALA A 333 23.51 -45.88 17.91
CA ALA A 333 24.57 -45.83 16.90
C ALA A 333 25.52 -47.05 17.00
N PHE A 334 25.91 -47.46 18.21
CA PHE A 334 26.70 -48.66 18.42
C PHE A 334 25.98 -49.93 17.92
N ARG A 335 24.72 -50.04 18.21
CA ARG A 335 23.88 -51.17 17.75
C ARG A 335 23.73 -51.19 16.23
N GLY A 336 23.51 -50.05 15.63
CA GLY A 336 23.26 -49.93 14.18
C GLY A 336 24.51 -49.99 13.30
N ALA A 337 25.67 -49.51 13.77
CA ALA A 337 26.88 -49.43 12.99
C ALA A 337 27.97 -50.42 13.44
N VAL A 338 28.27 -50.50 14.73
CA VAL A 338 29.43 -51.25 15.20
C VAL A 338 29.15 -52.75 15.30
N ILE A 339 28.01 -53.15 15.83
CA ILE A 339 27.68 -54.58 15.97
C ILE A 339 27.66 -55.31 14.60
N PRO A 340 27.04 -54.74 13.53
CA PRO A 340 27.09 -55.37 12.21
C PRO A 340 28.50 -55.50 11.64
N GLN A 341 29.37 -54.53 11.86
CA GLN A 341 30.75 -54.55 11.44
C GLN A 341 31.55 -55.65 12.18
N LEU A 342 31.33 -55.86 13.49
CA LEU A 342 31.95 -56.91 14.28
C LEU A 342 31.49 -58.28 13.80
N VAL A 343 30.24 -58.43 13.44
CA VAL A 343 29.72 -59.70 12.81
C VAL A 343 30.34 -59.93 11.45
N GLY A 344 30.40 -58.89 10.58
CA GLY A 344 31.01 -58.98 9.27
C GLY A 344 32.52 -59.29 9.31
N ALA A 345 33.20 -58.84 10.34
CA ALA A 345 34.62 -59.14 10.59
C ALA A 345 34.85 -60.50 11.27
N GLY A 346 33.80 -61.24 11.59
CA GLY A 346 33.90 -62.53 12.29
C GLY A 346 34.33 -62.46 13.74
N LEU A 347 34.33 -61.23 14.31
CA LEU A 347 34.71 -60.99 15.71
C LEU A 347 33.53 -61.20 16.68
N LEU A 348 32.32 -61.23 16.17
CA LEU A 348 31.10 -61.47 16.95
C LEU A 348 30.21 -62.45 16.14
N SER A 349 29.75 -63.54 16.81
CA SER A 349 28.81 -64.46 16.18
C SER A 349 27.43 -63.80 16.04
N PRO A 350 26.61 -64.17 15.02
CA PRO A 350 25.26 -63.61 14.88
C PRO A 350 24.36 -63.85 16.08
N ALA A 351 24.51 -65.00 16.80
CA ALA A 351 23.76 -65.28 17.99
C ALA A 351 24.18 -64.36 19.20
N ALA A 352 25.48 -64.14 19.33
CA ALA A 352 26.01 -63.18 20.33
C ALA A 352 25.59 -61.74 19.97
N ALA A 353 25.63 -61.35 18.74
CA ALA A 353 25.16 -60.06 18.26
C ALA A 353 23.67 -59.79 18.59
N ALA A 354 22.82 -60.80 18.42
CA ALA A 354 21.41 -60.74 18.80
C ALA A 354 21.22 -60.52 20.32
N GLN A 355 22.02 -61.20 21.15
CA GLN A 355 21.98 -61.00 22.61
C GLN A 355 22.46 -59.60 23.03
N VAL A 356 23.58 -59.14 22.45
CA VAL A 356 24.11 -57.78 22.68
C VAL A 356 23.12 -56.70 22.24
N ASN A 357 22.50 -56.90 21.09
CA ASN A 357 21.45 -55.99 20.65
C ASN A 357 20.25 -55.95 21.58
N TYR A 358 19.80 -57.15 22.06
CA TYR A 358 18.72 -57.22 23.03
C TYR A 358 19.04 -56.50 24.33
N ILE A 359 20.26 -56.67 24.87
CA ILE A 359 20.73 -56.00 26.09
C ILE A 359 20.68 -54.49 25.90
N PHE A 360 21.31 -53.98 24.89
CA PHE A 360 21.35 -52.53 24.65
C PHE A 360 19.99 -51.92 24.25
N ALA A 361 19.11 -52.70 23.66
CA ALA A 361 17.76 -52.21 23.35
C ALA A 361 16.85 -52.13 24.56
N ASN A 362 16.93 -53.09 25.47
CA ASN A 362 15.91 -53.32 26.51
C ASN A 362 16.40 -53.14 27.93
N LEU A 363 17.66 -53.51 28.21
CA LEU A 363 18.19 -53.49 29.56
C LEU A 363 19.11 -52.29 29.85
N SER A 364 19.73 -51.76 28.82
CA SER A 364 20.67 -50.62 28.95
C SER A 364 20.59 -49.71 27.71
N PRO A 365 19.42 -49.11 27.40
CA PRO A 365 19.22 -48.35 26.15
C PRO A 365 20.12 -47.12 26.05
N ASN A 366 20.61 -46.57 27.16
CA ASN A 366 21.47 -45.39 27.21
C ASN A 366 22.89 -45.72 27.70
N PHE A 367 23.38 -46.94 27.51
CA PHE A 367 24.65 -47.43 28.07
C PHE A 367 25.86 -46.54 27.68
N PHE A 368 25.95 -46.10 26.43
CA PHE A 368 26.99 -45.24 25.97
C PHE A 368 26.63 -43.74 26.09
N GLY A 369 25.44 -43.44 26.63
CA GLY A 369 24.92 -42.09 26.75
C GLY A 369 24.55 -41.45 25.42
N ASN A 370 24.29 -40.18 25.47
CA ASN A 370 23.99 -39.36 24.31
C ASN A 370 25.15 -38.43 24.02
N TYR A 371 25.54 -38.32 22.75
CA TYR A 371 26.41 -37.27 22.29
C TYR A 371 25.56 -36.13 21.79
N GLN A 372 25.91 -34.93 22.21
CA GLN A 372 25.09 -33.74 21.93
C GLN A 372 25.93 -32.68 21.20
N ILE A 373 25.42 -32.18 20.09
CA ILE A 373 25.93 -31.02 19.39
C ILE A 373 24.97 -29.90 19.69
N ASN A 374 25.47 -28.82 20.26
CA ASN A 374 24.68 -27.61 20.51
C ASN A 374 24.54 -26.79 19.23
N ALA A 375 23.37 -26.20 19.02
CA ALA A 375 23.16 -25.23 17.97
C ALA A 375 24.08 -24.01 18.15
N SER A 376 24.57 -23.40 17.05
CA SER A 376 25.35 -22.16 17.12
C SER A 376 24.53 -20.95 17.52
N GLY A 377 23.26 -20.92 17.11
CA GLY A 377 22.26 -20.02 17.66
C GLY A 377 22.45 -18.54 17.33
N TYR A 378 22.51 -18.19 16.04
CA TYR A 378 22.50 -16.80 15.62
C TYR A 378 21.06 -16.30 15.43
N ASN A 379 20.74 -15.12 15.97
CA ASN A 379 19.46 -14.48 15.73
C ASN A 379 19.45 -13.78 14.35
N GLU A 380 18.27 -13.59 13.78
CA GLU A 380 18.12 -12.94 12.47
C GLU A 380 18.72 -11.53 12.48
N VAL A 381 18.48 -10.76 13.54
CA VAL A 381 19.00 -9.39 13.67
C VAL A 381 20.53 -9.30 13.60
N ASP A 382 21.24 -10.38 13.94
CA ASP A 382 22.70 -10.43 13.93
C ASP A 382 23.28 -10.79 12.55
N LEU A 383 22.46 -11.37 11.68
CA LEU A 383 22.90 -11.96 10.40
C LEU A 383 22.37 -11.26 9.17
N ILE A 384 21.18 -10.65 9.26
CA ILE A 384 20.44 -10.15 8.09
C ILE A 384 20.30 -8.64 8.17
N ASP A 385 20.76 -7.94 7.12
CA ASP A 385 20.51 -6.52 6.93
C ASP A 385 19.14 -6.33 6.24
N ASN A 386 18.17 -5.89 7.02
CA ASN A 386 16.80 -5.69 6.56
C ASN A 386 16.53 -4.30 5.98
N LYS A 387 17.58 -3.57 5.59
CA LYS A 387 17.42 -2.31 4.88
C LYS A 387 16.82 -2.55 3.51
N ALA A 388 15.77 -1.79 3.24
CA ALA A 388 15.10 -1.77 1.95
C ALA A 388 15.23 -0.38 1.34
N SER A 389 15.49 -0.31 0.05
CA SER A 389 15.55 0.94 -0.69
C SER A 389 15.00 0.78 -2.09
N SER A 390 14.47 1.86 -2.65
CA SER A 390 13.97 1.90 -4.01
C SER A 390 14.26 3.26 -4.64
N PHE A 391 14.84 3.25 -5.84
CA PHE A 391 15.01 4.42 -6.67
C PHE A 391 14.29 4.20 -8.00
N LYS A 392 13.46 5.15 -8.42
CA LYS A 392 12.67 5.05 -9.64
C LYS A 392 12.77 6.33 -10.45
N THR A 393 12.80 6.18 -11.75
CA THR A 393 12.73 7.29 -12.71
C THR A 393 11.78 6.93 -13.83
N ASP A 394 10.86 7.83 -14.11
CA ASP A 394 9.93 7.75 -15.24
C ASP A 394 10.09 9.01 -16.11
N ILE A 395 10.33 8.82 -17.40
CA ILE A 395 10.44 9.91 -18.38
C ILE A 395 9.51 9.60 -19.53
N ALA A 396 8.60 10.51 -19.84
CA ALA A 396 7.69 10.33 -20.96
C ALA A 396 7.65 11.55 -21.86
N PHE A 397 7.61 11.28 -23.15
CA PHE A 397 7.40 12.26 -24.22
C PHE A 397 6.10 11.93 -24.94
N HIS A 398 5.22 12.91 -25.05
CA HIS A 398 3.90 12.79 -25.64
C HIS A 398 3.84 13.67 -26.87
N TYR A 399 3.47 13.09 -28.01
CA TYR A 399 3.32 13.82 -29.26
C TYR A 399 1.96 13.54 -29.90
N LYS A 400 1.17 14.59 -30.12
CA LYS A 400 -0.14 14.56 -30.78
C LYS A 400 0.00 15.06 -32.22
N PRO A 401 0.19 14.17 -33.20
CA PRO A 401 0.22 14.58 -34.62
C PRO A 401 -1.13 15.15 -35.07
N THR A 402 -2.23 14.59 -34.56
CA THR A 402 -3.62 15.07 -34.78
C THR A 402 -4.34 15.12 -33.41
N GLU A 403 -5.57 15.67 -33.38
CA GLU A 403 -6.38 15.70 -32.16
C GLU A 403 -6.77 14.30 -31.67
N ASP A 404 -6.94 13.34 -32.58
CA ASP A 404 -7.39 11.98 -32.31
C ASP A 404 -6.24 10.96 -32.15
N SER A 405 -4.98 11.38 -32.24
CA SER A 405 -3.84 10.46 -32.16
C SER A 405 -2.74 11.00 -31.28
N GLU A 406 -2.19 10.11 -30.45
CA GLU A 406 -1.09 10.38 -29.55
C GLU A 406 -0.02 9.30 -29.65
N ILE A 407 1.23 9.73 -29.77
CA ILE A 407 2.42 8.87 -29.75
C ILE A 407 3.13 9.13 -28.44
N ILE A 408 3.33 8.08 -27.65
CA ILE A 408 3.98 8.14 -26.36
C ILE A 408 5.30 7.37 -26.40
N LEU A 409 6.39 8.04 -26.09
CA LEU A 409 7.68 7.42 -25.82
C LEU A 409 7.91 7.48 -24.31
N ASN A 410 7.86 6.32 -23.65
CA ASN A 410 7.99 6.21 -22.22
C ASN A 410 9.23 5.36 -21.85
N SER A 411 10.00 5.83 -20.89
CA SER A 411 11.15 5.11 -20.31
C SER A 411 11.01 5.06 -18.81
N LYS A 412 10.90 3.84 -18.27
CA LYS A 412 10.81 3.57 -16.85
C LYS A 412 12.06 2.81 -16.41
N MET A 413 12.70 3.30 -15.37
CA MET A 413 13.84 2.64 -14.75
C MET A 413 13.64 2.59 -13.25
N GLY A 414 13.87 1.41 -12.67
CA GLY A 414 13.82 1.21 -11.23
C GLY A 414 14.96 0.32 -10.79
N THR A 415 15.48 0.62 -9.62
CA THR A 415 16.39 -0.24 -8.89
C THR A 415 15.97 -0.26 -7.43
N GLY A 416 16.03 -1.43 -6.83
CA GLY A 416 15.65 -1.58 -5.44
C GLY A 416 16.40 -2.70 -4.76
N ASN A 417 16.54 -2.57 -3.46
CA ASN A 417 17.08 -3.58 -2.58
C ASN A 417 16.04 -3.88 -1.49
N THR A 418 15.79 -5.14 -1.28
CA THR A 418 14.95 -5.62 -0.17
C THR A 418 15.35 -7.04 0.18
N MET A 419 15.21 -7.40 1.45
CA MET A 419 15.33 -8.78 1.88
C MET A 419 13.98 -9.47 1.70
N LEU A 420 13.99 -10.63 1.05
CA LEU A 420 12.82 -11.51 0.96
C LEU A 420 12.77 -12.37 2.23
N HIS A 421 11.83 -12.09 3.10
CA HIS A 421 11.55 -12.95 4.22
C HIS A 421 10.78 -14.18 3.74
N ALA A 422 11.42 -15.32 3.79
CA ALA A 422 10.73 -16.60 3.60
C ALA A 422 9.90 -16.87 4.88
N SER A 423 8.68 -16.35 4.92
CA SER A 423 7.78 -16.39 6.07
C SER A 423 7.23 -17.78 6.42
N ASN A 424 7.76 -18.84 5.84
CA ASN A 424 7.28 -20.20 6.02
C ASN A 424 8.36 -21.09 6.64
N ARG A 425 8.65 -20.81 7.87
CA ARG A 425 9.10 -21.83 8.83
C ARG A 425 8.26 -21.77 10.07
#